data_a466b802eccff833b6aacd61eb052e83
#
_entry.id   a466b802eccff833b6aacd61eb052e83
#
_cell.length_a   1.000
_cell.length_b   1.000
_cell.length_c   1.000
_cell.angle_alpha   90.00
_cell.angle_beta   90.00
_cell.angle_gamma   90.00
#
_symmetry.space_group_name_H-M   'P 1'
#
loop_
_entity.id
_entity.type
_entity.pdbx_description
1 polymer ?
#
loop_
_entity_poly.entity_id
_entity_poly.type
_entity_poly.pdbx_seq_one_letter_code
_entity_poly.pdbx_strand_id
1 'polypeptide(L)'
;MKKHFLTTAAASAALLLVAACGSKTPEEQLRDNLAAGEYTKAEKLLDSLIAGAGDDFQKALGYIQKKDSLYKLRSDFRRTKDEMIAYVERYYGDSALVKVNGWIKDGTLEYRVIDGDTLFFRNAAPNVFRVDKEAIARASVGDDGGRSQDSVLNANLPEILAAPSGQIAAPKKMKVRHHITVKADAVPAGDTLRVWIPMPRPDVARQTDVQLLGSSDSVTVSPLEYGHYSAYMERVAEAGKPTEFYVDYQYTCWGQHFDLEGVEIAPYDTTSAVYKQYTAVRAPHLLQSESMRQLAAEIVGEETHPYLKLRKIFDYVKQYPWASALNYSIIEDI
;
A
#
# COMPACT_ATOMS: atom_id res chain seq x y z
N MET A 1 -24.59 19.80 94.66
CA MET A 1 -23.41 19.02 94.21
C MET A 1 -23.89 17.89 93.28
N LYS A 2 -23.86 18.09 91.99
CA LYS A 2 -24.03 17.00 90.99
C LYS A 2 -23.22 17.43 89.74
N LYS A 3 -22.12 16.72 89.46
CA LYS A 3 -21.30 16.92 88.32
C LYS A 3 -21.94 16.26 87.10
N HIS A 4 -22.18 17.02 86.07
CA HIS A 4 -22.56 16.47 84.78
C HIS A 4 -21.30 16.26 83.88
N PHE A 5 -21.06 15.01 83.50
CA PHE A 5 -20.09 14.63 82.50
C PHE A 5 -20.72 14.80 81.11
N LEU A 6 -20.11 15.65 80.30
CA LEU A 6 -20.40 15.71 78.89
C LEU A 6 -19.42 14.76 78.18
N THR A 7 -19.96 13.71 77.58
CA THR A 7 -19.23 12.84 76.64
C THR A 7 -19.38 13.40 75.25
N THR A 8 -18.29 13.94 74.71
CA THR A 8 -18.17 14.30 73.26
C THR A 8 -17.92 13.06 72.48
N ALA A 9 -18.87 12.66 71.67
CA ALA A 9 -18.66 11.61 70.62
C ALA A 9 -17.97 12.23 69.39
N ALA A 10 -16.75 11.88 69.16
CA ALA A 10 -16.04 12.23 67.96
C ALA A 10 -16.49 11.26 66.84
N ALA A 11 -17.28 11.76 65.90
CA ALA A 11 -17.61 11.03 64.68
C ALA A 11 -16.43 11.12 63.69
N SER A 12 -15.65 10.05 63.61
CA SER A 12 -14.64 9.89 62.56
C SER A 12 -15.32 9.62 61.22
N ALA A 13 -15.42 10.64 60.38
CA ALA A 13 -15.79 10.47 58.98
C ALA A 13 -14.60 9.86 58.24
N ALA A 14 -14.63 8.54 58.04
CA ALA A 14 -13.74 7.88 57.10
C ALA A 14 -14.14 8.27 55.69
N LEU A 15 -13.40 9.17 55.05
CA LEU A 15 -13.47 9.42 53.61
C LEU A 15 -12.97 8.18 52.89
N LEU A 16 -13.84 7.32 52.43
CA LEU A 16 -13.56 6.31 51.42
C LEU A 16 -13.28 7.05 50.10
N LEU A 17 -12.00 7.28 49.83
CA LEU A 17 -11.51 7.56 48.47
C LEU A 17 -11.72 6.30 47.63
N VAL A 18 -12.88 6.17 47.02
CA VAL A 18 -13.10 5.27 45.92
C VAL A 18 -12.26 5.86 44.77
N ALA A 19 -11.05 5.30 44.55
CA ALA A 19 -10.33 5.51 43.33
C ALA A 19 -11.25 4.99 42.23
N ALA A 20 -11.97 5.90 41.57
CA ALA A 20 -12.63 5.62 40.31
C ALA A 20 -11.51 5.34 39.31
N CYS A 21 -11.12 4.07 39.18
CA CYS A 21 -10.51 3.59 37.93
C CYS A 21 -11.56 3.86 36.86
N GLY A 22 -11.46 5.01 36.18
CA GLY A 22 -12.30 5.33 35.06
C GLY A 22 -12.17 4.20 34.04
N SER A 23 -13.28 3.54 33.75
CA SER A 23 -13.31 2.56 32.69
C SER A 23 -12.90 3.29 31.39
N LYS A 24 -11.88 2.75 30.69
CA LYS A 24 -11.43 3.30 29.39
C LYS A 24 -12.62 3.41 28.44
N THR A 25 -12.67 4.49 27.70
CA THR A 25 -13.65 4.64 26.62
C THR A 25 -13.45 3.54 25.57
N PRO A 26 -14.46 3.19 24.78
CA PRO A 26 -14.31 2.21 23.71
C PRO A 26 -13.21 2.60 22.71
N GLU A 27 -13.04 3.89 22.42
CA GLU A 27 -11.99 4.41 21.54
C GLU A 27 -10.58 4.25 22.15
N GLU A 28 -10.46 4.43 23.47
CA GLU A 28 -9.19 4.17 24.19
C GLU A 28 -8.88 2.67 24.20
N GLN A 29 -9.87 1.81 24.43
CA GLN A 29 -9.71 0.36 24.38
C GLN A 29 -9.32 -0.10 22.96
N LEU A 30 -9.92 0.49 21.92
CA LEU A 30 -9.57 0.20 20.54
C LEU A 30 -8.10 0.53 20.26
N ARG A 31 -7.67 1.72 20.66
CA ARG A 31 -6.26 2.14 20.48
C ARG A 31 -5.31 1.21 21.22
N ASP A 32 -5.63 0.83 22.46
CA ASP A 32 -4.78 -0.07 23.24
C ASP A 32 -4.70 -1.48 22.63
N ASN A 33 -5.82 -2.02 22.14
CA ASN A 33 -5.85 -3.30 21.44
C ASN A 33 -5.01 -3.26 20.16
N LEU A 34 -5.11 -2.18 19.38
CA LEU A 34 -4.30 -1.98 18.17
C LEU A 34 -2.81 -1.91 18.51
N ALA A 35 -2.45 -1.11 19.52
CA ALA A 35 -1.06 -0.98 19.96
C ALA A 35 -0.47 -2.28 20.52
N ALA A 36 -1.30 -3.13 21.14
CA ALA A 36 -0.90 -4.43 21.66
C ALA A 36 -0.88 -5.54 20.58
N GLY A 37 -1.30 -5.25 19.35
CA GLY A 37 -1.43 -6.27 18.31
C GLY A 37 -2.63 -7.23 18.51
N GLU A 38 -3.55 -6.91 19.41
CA GLU A 38 -4.75 -7.70 19.72
C GLU A 38 -5.89 -7.42 18.71
N TYR A 39 -5.64 -7.72 17.45
CA TYR A 39 -6.50 -7.32 16.34
C TYR A 39 -7.86 -8.01 16.35
N THR A 40 -7.96 -9.24 16.82
CA THR A 40 -9.26 -9.91 16.99
C THR A 40 -10.15 -9.19 18.02
N LYS A 41 -9.57 -8.67 19.09
CA LYS A 41 -10.31 -7.85 20.06
C LYS A 41 -10.69 -6.50 19.46
N ALA A 42 -9.78 -5.88 18.72
CA ALA A 42 -10.03 -4.62 18.03
C ALA A 42 -11.18 -4.74 17.02
N GLU A 43 -11.21 -5.81 16.21
CA GLU A 43 -12.28 -6.08 15.25
C GLU A 43 -13.66 -6.23 15.92
N LYS A 44 -13.74 -7.01 17.00
CA LYS A 44 -14.99 -7.17 17.76
C LYS A 44 -15.48 -5.84 18.35
N LEU A 45 -14.56 -5.02 18.85
CA LEU A 45 -14.90 -3.71 19.38
C LEU A 45 -15.37 -2.77 18.26
N LEU A 46 -14.73 -2.80 17.09
CA LEU A 46 -15.14 -2.04 15.91
C LEU A 46 -16.56 -2.44 15.47
N ASP A 47 -16.88 -3.74 15.46
CA ASP A 47 -18.24 -4.20 15.13
C ASP A 47 -19.29 -3.61 16.10
N SER A 48 -18.96 -3.56 17.38
CA SER A 48 -19.83 -2.95 18.39
C SER A 48 -19.97 -1.44 18.21
N LEU A 49 -18.88 -0.75 17.87
CA LEU A 49 -18.85 0.69 17.61
C LEU A 49 -19.63 1.07 16.33
N ILE A 50 -19.51 0.26 15.26
CA ILE A 50 -20.29 0.42 14.04
C ILE A 50 -21.78 0.26 14.34
N ALA A 51 -22.16 -0.80 15.05
CA ALA A 51 -23.56 -1.01 15.45
C ALA A 51 -24.10 0.09 16.36
N GLY A 52 -23.25 0.62 17.24
CA GLY A 52 -23.61 1.70 18.17
C GLY A 52 -23.59 3.10 17.55
N ALA A 53 -23.13 3.27 16.33
CA ALA A 53 -23.09 4.58 15.67
C ALA A 53 -24.50 5.07 15.24
N GLY A 54 -25.50 4.17 15.17
CA GLY A 54 -26.87 4.52 14.80
C GLY A 54 -26.93 5.23 13.44
N ASP A 55 -27.59 6.39 13.41
CA ASP A 55 -27.76 7.19 12.19
C ASP A 55 -26.54 8.09 11.87
N ASP A 56 -25.49 8.08 12.69
CA ASP A 56 -24.25 8.83 12.41
C ASP A 56 -23.38 8.09 11.39
N PHE A 57 -23.71 8.28 10.12
CA PHE A 57 -23.03 7.66 8.99
C PHE A 57 -21.52 7.99 8.96
N GLN A 58 -21.11 9.22 9.28
CA GLN A 58 -19.70 9.61 9.25
C GLN A 58 -18.88 8.87 10.31
N LYS A 59 -19.45 8.74 11.52
CA LYS A 59 -18.84 7.98 12.60
C LYS A 59 -18.74 6.49 12.26
N ALA A 60 -19.82 5.90 11.74
CA ALA A 60 -19.84 4.51 11.29
C ALA A 60 -18.78 4.27 10.18
N LEU A 61 -18.70 5.16 9.19
CA LEU A 61 -17.74 5.07 8.10
C LEU A 61 -16.29 5.07 8.61
N GLY A 62 -15.96 5.92 9.59
CA GLY A 62 -14.62 5.93 10.19
C GLY A 62 -14.25 4.60 10.86
N TYR A 63 -15.18 3.93 11.51
CA TYR A 63 -14.94 2.61 12.11
C TYR A 63 -14.85 1.50 11.04
N ILE A 64 -15.66 1.56 9.99
CA ILE A 64 -15.60 0.64 8.85
C ILE A 64 -14.23 0.74 8.16
N GLN A 65 -13.72 1.95 7.94
CA GLN A 65 -12.39 2.15 7.35
C GLN A 65 -11.28 1.57 8.23
N LYS A 66 -11.34 1.75 9.55
CA LYS A 66 -10.39 1.13 10.48
C LYS A 66 -10.45 -0.40 10.43
N LYS A 67 -11.66 -0.98 10.36
CA LYS A 67 -11.82 -2.44 10.22
C LYS A 67 -11.24 -2.95 8.90
N ASP A 68 -11.47 -2.24 7.79
CA ASP A 68 -10.86 -2.55 6.49
C ASP A 68 -9.33 -2.48 6.54
N SER A 69 -8.77 -1.49 7.24
CA SER A 69 -7.32 -1.40 7.45
C SER A 69 -6.77 -2.61 8.22
N LEU A 70 -7.45 -3.11 9.24
CA LEU A 70 -7.05 -4.35 9.94
C LEU A 70 -7.10 -5.57 9.04
N TYR A 71 -8.13 -5.71 8.22
CA TYR A 71 -8.22 -6.78 7.23
C TYR A 71 -7.03 -6.75 6.26
N LYS A 72 -6.70 -5.58 5.74
CA LYS A 72 -5.56 -5.39 4.82
C LYS A 72 -4.23 -5.70 5.51
N LEU A 73 -4.08 -5.28 6.76
CA LEU A 73 -2.88 -5.54 7.54
C LEU A 73 -2.68 -7.05 7.80
N ARG A 74 -3.74 -7.78 8.15
CA ARG A 74 -3.70 -9.25 8.25
C ARG A 74 -3.39 -9.91 6.89
N SER A 75 -3.89 -9.37 5.80
CA SER A 75 -3.57 -9.85 4.45
C SER A 75 -2.09 -9.66 4.11
N ASP A 76 -1.48 -8.59 4.57
CA ASP A 76 -0.07 -8.29 4.34
C ASP A 76 0.86 -9.09 5.29
N PHE A 77 0.50 -9.24 6.57
CA PHE A 77 1.26 -10.01 7.55
C PHE A 77 0.63 -11.37 7.79
N ARG A 78 0.94 -12.33 6.94
CA ARG A 78 0.31 -13.65 6.94
C ARG A 78 1.27 -14.82 6.83
N ARG A 79 2.57 -14.55 6.72
CA ARG A 79 3.58 -15.59 6.57
C ARG A 79 4.12 -16.02 7.92
N THR A 80 4.38 -17.32 8.06
CA THR A 80 5.00 -17.89 9.25
C THR A 80 6.52 -17.85 9.17
N LYS A 81 7.18 -18.08 10.30
CA LYS A 81 8.64 -18.19 10.35
C LYS A 81 9.15 -19.38 9.51
N ASP A 82 8.44 -20.50 9.52
CA ASP A 82 8.81 -21.68 8.74
C ASP A 82 8.74 -21.38 7.23
N GLU A 83 7.77 -20.61 6.76
CA GLU A 83 7.70 -20.18 5.37
C GLU A 83 8.87 -19.26 5.00
N MET A 84 9.33 -18.39 5.93
CA MET A 84 10.53 -17.59 5.72
C MET A 84 11.78 -18.46 5.60
N ILE A 85 11.93 -19.43 6.50
CA ILE A 85 13.04 -20.40 6.48
C ILE A 85 13.03 -21.17 5.15
N ALA A 86 11.91 -21.76 4.76
CA ALA A 86 11.78 -22.50 3.51
C ALA A 86 12.10 -21.68 2.25
N TYR A 87 11.78 -20.36 2.27
CA TYR A 87 12.19 -19.47 1.19
C TYR A 87 13.71 -19.27 1.15
N VAL A 88 14.32 -19.05 2.31
CA VAL A 88 15.75 -18.76 2.45
C VAL A 88 16.64 -19.99 2.23
N GLU A 89 16.13 -21.19 2.54
CA GLU A 89 16.83 -22.48 2.31
C GLU A 89 17.26 -22.65 0.84
N ARG A 90 16.51 -22.12 -0.11
CA ARG A 90 16.86 -22.17 -1.54
C ARG A 90 18.20 -21.52 -1.86
N TYR A 91 18.65 -20.60 -1.02
CA TYR A 91 19.88 -19.82 -1.21
C TYR A 91 20.96 -20.12 -0.17
N TYR A 92 20.57 -20.53 1.03
CA TYR A 92 21.45 -20.68 2.19
C TYR A 92 21.55 -22.11 2.72
N GLY A 93 20.72 -23.05 2.21
CA GLY A 93 20.68 -24.43 2.69
C GLY A 93 20.51 -24.49 4.22
N ASP A 94 21.28 -25.34 4.88
CA ASP A 94 21.21 -25.56 6.34
C ASP A 94 21.45 -24.30 7.20
N SER A 95 22.01 -23.25 6.61
CA SER A 95 22.25 -21.98 7.31
C SER A 95 21.01 -21.06 7.34
N ALA A 96 19.91 -21.42 6.69
CA ALA A 96 18.71 -20.59 6.54
C ALA A 96 18.13 -20.15 7.89
N LEU A 97 18.01 -21.08 8.85
CA LEU A 97 17.49 -20.75 10.18
C LEU A 97 18.33 -19.68 10.91
N VAL A 98 19.66 -19.79 10.82
CA VAL A 98 20.57 -18.83 11.44
C VAL A 98 20.42 -17.46 10.79
N LYS A 99 20.32 -17.41 9.46
CA LYS A 99 20.11 -16.16 8.71
C LYS A 99 18.78 -15.50 9.03
N VAL A 100 17.68 -16.25 9.00
CA VAL A 100 16.35 -15.74 9.35
C VAL A 100 16.32 -15.16 10.77
N ASN A 101 16.93 -15.85 11.74
CA ASN A 101 17.01 -15.34 13.11
C ASN A 101 17.84 -14.05 13.21
N GLY A 102 18.92 -13.94 12.43
CA GLY A 102 19.73 -12.73 12.36
C GLY A 102 18.89 -11.54 11.82
N TRP A 103 18.24 -11.71 10.70
CA TRP A 103 17.40 -10.68 10.06
C TRP A 103 16.15 -10.30 10.86
N ILE A 104 15.60 -11.21 11.67
CA ILE A 104 14.56 -10.86 12.64
C ILE A 104 15.13 -9.93 13.73
N LYS A 105 16.31 -10.28 14.24
CA LYS A 105 16.95 -9.55 15.34
C LYS A 105 17.36 -8.13 14.94
N ASP A 106 17.85 -7.94 13.72
CA ASP A 106 18.31 -6.64 13.22
C ASP A 106 17.21 -5.84 12.50
N GLY A 107 16.00 -6.41 12.35
CA GLY A 107 14.86 -5.74 11.73
C GLY A 107 14.84 -5.78 10.19
N THR A 108 15.80 -6.47 9.55
CA THR A 108 15.84 -6.60 8.09
C THR A 108 14.65 -7.42 7.56
N LEU A 109 14.23 -8.43 8.33
CA LEU A 109 13.05 -9.24 7.99
C LEU A 109 11.80 -8.70 8.69
N GLU A 110 10.94 -8.06 7.92
CA GLU A 110 9.77 -7.33 8.41
C GLU A 110 8.69 -8.26 8.98
N TYR A 111 8.31 -8.05 10.24
CA TYR A 111 7.28 -8.82 10.93
C TYR A 111 6.42 -7.96 11.84
N ARG A 112 5.26 -8.52 12.25
CA ARG A 112 4.40 -7.99 13.31
C ARG A 112 3.94 -9.12 14.22
N VAL A 113 3.64 -8.76 15.48
CA VAL A 113 2.93 -9.67 16.40
C VAL A 113 1.44 -9.37 16.26
N ILE A 114 0.67 -10.38 15.86
CA ILE A 114 -0.78 -10.29 15.63
C ILE A 114 -1.45 -11.39 16.46
N ASP A 115 -2.28 -10.99 17.41
CA ASP A 115 -2.98 -11.89 18.34
C ASP A 115 -2.06 -12.90 19.07
N GLY A 116 -0.80 -12.50 19.31
CA GLY A 116 0.22 -13.32 19.95
C GLY A 116 1.14 -14.09 19.00
N ASP A 117 0.80 -14.18 17.73
CA ASP A 117 1.61 -14.84 16.71
C ASP A 117 2.57 -13.88 16.01
N THR A 118 3.82 -14.29 15.81
CA THR A 118 4.79 -13.56 14.99
C THR A 118 4.55 -13.87 13.52
N LEU A 119 4.01 -12.91 12.80
CA LEU A 119 3.68 -13.02 11.39
C LEU A 119 4.54 -12.07 10.54
N PHE A 120 5.01 -12.57 9.42
CA PHE A 120 5.90 -11.85 8.52
C PHE A 120 5.13 -11.24 7.35
N PHE A 121 5.61 -10.10 6.89
CA PHE A 121 5.10 -9.47 5.68
C PHE A 121 5.17 -10.47 4.51
N ARG A 122 4.15 -10.50 3.67
CA ARG A 122 3.99 -11.48 2.58
C ARG A 122 5.20 -11.59 1.65
N ASN A 123 5.97 -10.49 1.50
CA ASN A 123 7.17 -10.41 0.71
C ASN A 123 8.42 -10.09 1.55
N ALA A 124 8.39 -10.33 2.87
CA ALA A 124 9.54 -10.03 3.73
C ALA A 124 10.81 -10.74 3.26
N ALA A 125 10.75 -12.05 3.00
CA ALA A 125 11.91 -12.79 2.53
C ALA A 125 12.42 -12.29 1.15
N PRO A 126 11.59 -12.13 0.10
CA PRO A 126 12.01 -11.48 -1.15
C PRO A 126 12.61 -10.08 -0.95
N ASN A 127 12.09 -9.27 -0.02
CA ASN A 127 12.62 -7.94 0.27
C ASN A 127 14.05 -8.00 0.83
N VAL A 128 14.38 -8.97 1.69
CA VAL A 128 15.74 -9.15 2.19
C VAL A 128 16.73 -9.31 1.03
N PHE A 129 16.35 -10.05 -0.01
CA PHE A 129 17.19 -10.24 -1.21
C PHE A 129 17.27 -9.00 -2.12
N ARG A 130 16.74 -7.86 -1.66
CA ARG A 130 16.86 -6.55 -2.31
C ARG A 130 17.66 -5.55 -1.46
N VAL A 131 17.81 -5.81 -0.15
CA VAL A 131 18.44 -4.86 0.81
C VAL A 131 19.70 -5.43 1.46
N ASP A 132 19.77 -6.73 1.75
CA ASP A 132 20.95 -7.38 2.32
C ASP A 132 21.97 -7.69 1.21
N LYS A 133 23.19 -7.17 1.34
CA LYS A 133 24.23 -7.29 0.30
C LYS A 133 24.65 -8.73 0.04
N GLU A 134 24.74 -9.57 1.08
CA GLU A 134 25.08 -10.98 0.92
C GLU A 134 23.94 -11.74 0.25
N ALA A 135 22.71 -11.50 0.65
CA ALA A 135 21.54 -12.11 0.06
C ALA A 135 21.40 -11.72 -1.44
N ILE A 136 21.60 -10.46 -1.78
CA ILE A 136 21.62 -9.98 -3.17
C ILE A 136 22.66 -10.75 -4.00
N ALA A 137 23.89 -10.88 -3.48
CA ALA A 137 24.96 -11.58 -4.16
C ALA A 137 24.61 -13.07 -4.40
N ARG A 138 23.95 -13.71 -3.44
CA ARG A 138 23.52 -15.11 -3.57
C ARG A 138 22.36 -15.29 -4.57
N ALA A 139 21.36 -14.41 -4.55
CA ALA A 139 20.24 -14.44 -5.47
C ALA A 139 20.66 -14.21 -6.93
N SER A 140 21.67 -13.38 -7.16
CA SER A 140 22.13 -13.07 -8.53
C SER A 140 22.70 -14.28 -9.29
N VAL A 141 22.96 -15.39 -8.60
CA VAL A 141 23.55 -16.60 -9.19
C VAL A 141 22.49 -17.57 -9.77
N GLY A 142 21.20 -17.43 -9.42
CA GLY A 142 20.21 -18.46 -9.78
C GLY A 142 18.76 -18.01 -10.06
N ASP A 143 18.41 -16.75 -9.87
CA ASP A 143 17.03 -16.30 -10.03
C ASP A 143 16.77 -15.60 -11.36
N ASP A 144 16.06 -16.28 -12.27
CA ASP A 144 15.75 -15.75 -13.62
C ASP A 144 14.56 -14.78 -13.65
N GLY A 145 13.78 -14.66 -12.55
CA GLY A 145 12.53 -13.89 -12.53
C GLY A 145 12.69 -12.39 -12.76
N GLY A 146 13.79 -11.78 -12.30
CA GLY A 146 14.10 -10.36 -12.56
C GLY A 146 14.84 -10.15 -13.88
N ARG A 147 15.70 -11.07 -14.27
CA ARG A 147 16.55 -10.96 -15.47
C ARG A 147 15.77 -11.05 -16.78
N SER A 148 14.65 -11.74 -16.81
CA SER A 148 13.81 -11.82 -18.02
C SER A 148 13.24 -10.45 -18.39
N GLN A 149 12.75 -9.67 -17.40
CA GLN A 149 12.24 -8.32 -17.65
C GLN A 149 13.36 -7.35 -18.00
N ASP A 150 14.49 -7.40 -17.32
CA ASP A 150 15.67 -6.58 -17.60
C ASP A 150 16.25 -6.90 -18.99
N SER A 151 16.23 -8.16 -19.40
CA SER A 151 16.67 -8.57 -20.72
C SER A 151 15.81 -7.96 -21.84
N VAL A 152 14.48 -7.99 -21.68
CA VAL A 152 13.55 -7.38 -22.64
C VAL A 152 13.71 -5.85 -22.66
N LEU A 153 13.86 -5.23 -21.52
CA LEU A 153 14.07 -3.78 -21.40
C LEU A 153 15.40 -3.39 -22.08
N ASN A 154 16.48 -4.07 -21.74
CA ASN A 154 17.83 -3.80 -22.29
C ASN A 154 17.90 -4.02 -23.79
N ALA A 155 17.17 -4.99 -24.35
CA ALA A 155 17.10 -5.22 -25.78
C ALA A 155 16.44 -4.07 -26.56
N ASN A 156 15.51 -3.33 -25.93
CA ASN A 156 14.80 -2.22 -26.57
C ASN A 156 15.45 -0.85 -26.29
N LEU A 157 16.20 -0.73 -25.21
CA LEU A 157 16.78 0.53 -24.78
C LEU A 157 17.66 1.22 -25.82
N PRO A 158 18.54 0.52 -26.58
CA PRO A 158 19.35 1.15 -27.63
C PRO A 158 18.51 1.85 -28.71
N GLU A 159 17.42 1.21 -29.18
CA GLU A 159 16.51 1.80 -30.17
C GLU A 159 15.78 3.03 -29.61
N ILE A 160 15.35 2.97 -28.35
CA ILE A 160 14.69 4.09 -27.68
C ILE A 160 15.64 5.27 -27.56
N LEU A 161 16.90 5.03 -27.15
CA LEU A 161 17.89 6.07 -26.93
C LEU A 161 18.44 6.65 -28.26
N ALA A 162 18.38 5.91 -29.35
CA ALA A 162 18.76 6.40 -30.66
C ALA A 162 17.73 7.33 -31.32
N ALA A 163 16.48 7.32 -30.82
CA ALA A 163 15.44 8.22 -31.30
C ALA A 163 15.71 9.66 -30.82
N PRO A 164 15.29 10.68 -31.57
CA PRO A 164 15.35 12.05 -31.07
C PRO A 164 14.59 12.24 -29.76
N SER A 165 15.12 13.10 -28.87
CA SER A 165 14.49 13.42 -27.57
C SER A 165 13.02 13.77 -27.73
N GLY A 166 12.16 13.14 -26.92
CA GLY A 166 10.72 13.33 -26.96
C GLY A 166 9.97 12.55 -28.02
N GLN A 167 10.64 11.88 -28.96
CA GLN A 167 9.99 11.04 -29.94
C GLN A 167 9.74 9.62 -29.40
N ILE A 168 8.66 8.99 -29.87
CA ILE A 168 8.34 7.60 -29.56
C ILE A 168 9.09 6.65 -30.49
N ALA A 169 9.56 5.51 -29.97
CA ALA A 169 10.34 4.52 -30.68
C ALA A 169 10.10 3.11 -30.13
N ALA A 170 10.70 2.11 -30.75
CA ALA A 170 10.68 0.70 -30.33
C ALA A 170 9.25 0.17 -30.07
N PRO A 171 8.33 0.18 -31.07
CA PRO A 171 6.96 -0.26 -30.89
C PRO A 171 6.88 -1.74 -30.52
N LYS A 172 6.03 -2.05 -29.53
CA LYS A 172 5.69 -3.43 -29.16
C LYS A 172 4.18 -3.61 -29.19
N LYS A 173 3.71 -4.47 -30.08
CA LYS A 173 2.29 -4.85 -30.12
C LYS A 173 2.00 -5.85 -29.02
N MET A 174 1.08 -5.48 -28.14
CA MET A 174 0.66 -6.27 -26.99
C MET A 174 -0.76 -6.78 -27.20
N LYS A 175 -0.99 -8.06 -26.92
CA LYS A 175 -2.31 -8.64 -26.77
C LYS A 175 -2.42 -9.19 -25.37
N VAL A 176 -3.42 -8.74 -24.63
CA VAL A 176 -3.56 -9.03 -23.21
C VAL A 176 -4.94 -9.59 -22.93
N ARG A 177 -5.01 -10.69 -22.19
CA ARG A 177 -6.20 -11.12 -21.46
C ARG A 177 -5.99 -10.81 -19.99
N HIS A 178 -6.80 -9.91 -19.46
CA HIS A 178 -6.86 -9.65 -18.03
C HIS A 178 -8.06 -10.43 -17.46
N HIS A 179 -7.78 -11.39 -16.60
CA HIS A 179 -8.76 -12.32 -16.04
C HIS A 179 -8.78 -12.25 -14.51
N ILE A 180 -9.98 -12.23 -13.94
CA ILE A 180 -10.22 -12.20 -12.50
C ILE A 180 -11.24 -13.30 -12.16
N THR A 181 -10.92 -14.11 -11.15
CA THR A 181 -11.83 -15.13 -10.61
C THR A 181 -12.20 -14.77 -9.17
N VAL A 182 -13.47 -14.60 -8.92
CA VAL A 182 -14.05 -14.56 -7.58
C VAL A 182 -14.42 -15.98 -7.18
N LYS A 183 -13.87 -16.45 -6.05
CA LYS A 183 -14.10 -17.83 -5.58
C LYS A 183 -15.59 -18.07 -5.32
N ALA A 184 -16.00 -19.34 -5.46
CA ALA A 184 -17.33 -19.77 -5.07
C ALA A 184 -17.64 -19.34 -3.63
N ASP A 185 -18.85 -18.87 -3.41
CA ASP A 185 -19.39 -18.47 -2.11
C ASP A 185 -18.57 -17.39 -1.36
N ALA A 186 -17.71 -16.66 -2.08
CA ALA A 186 -16.98 -15.51 -1.51
C ALA A 186 -17.91 -14.33 -1.19
N VAL A 187 -19.08 -14.28 -1.82
CA VAL A 187 -20.19 -13.38 -1.53
C VAL A 187 -21.50 -14.16 -1.55
N PRO A 188 -22.57 -13.69 -0.89
CA PRO A 188 -23.87 -14.35 -0.91
C PRO A 188 -24.42 -14.53 -2.33
N ALA A 189 -25.07 -15.65 -2.59
CA ALA A 189 -25.79 -15.86 -3.86
C ALA A 189 -26.88 -14.79 -4.03
N GLY A 190 -26.99 -14.24 -5.23
CA GLY A 190 -27.91 -13.14 -5.53
C GLY A 190 -27.28 -11.75 -5.43
N ASP A 191 -26.13 -11.60 -4.80
CA ASP A 191 -25.41 -10.34 -4.75
C ASP A 191 -24.76 -10.01 -6.11
N THR A 192 -24.73 -8.73 -6.45
CA THR A 192 -24.08 -8.25 -7.68
C THR A 192 -22.61 -8.00 -7.48
N LEU A 193 -21.77 -8.79 -8.15
CA LEU A 193 -20.34 -8.56 -8.29
C LEU A 193 -20.09 -7.51 -9.38
N ARG A 194 -19.25 -6.53 -9.07
CA ARG A 194 -18.85 -5.47 -10.00
C ARG A 194 -17.35 -5.47 -10.15
N VAL A 195 -16.86 -5.31 -11.38
CA VAL A 195 -15.44 -5.28 -11.67
C VAL A 195 -15.09 -4.12 -12.59
N TRP A 196 -13.96 -3.48 -12.33
CA TRP A 196 -13.34 -2.45 -13.17
C TRP A 196 -11.95 -2.96 -13.56
N ILE A 197 -11.80 -3.42 -14.80
CA ILE A 197 -10.53 -3.92 -15.32
C ILE A 197 -9.80 -2.79 -16.03
N PRO A 198 -8.59 -2.37 -15.58
CA PRO A 198 -7.83 -1.32 -16.24
C PRO A 198 -7.49 -1.67 -17.69
N MET A 199 -7.55 -0.70 -18.56
CA MET A 199 -7.18 -0.79 -19.96
C MET A 199 -6.17 0.31 -20.35
N PRO A 200 -5.35 0.10 -21.40
CA PRO A 200 -4.49 1.14 -21.94
C PRO A 200 -5.34 2.30 -22.48
N ARG A 201 -4.88 3.53 -22.25
CA ARG A 201 -5.57 4.76 -22.66
C ARG A 201 -5.25 5.13 -24.10
N PRO A 202 -6.25 5.32 -24.98
CA PRO A 202 -6.02 5.67 -26.38
C PRO A 202 -5.57 7.14 -26.59
N ASP A 203 -5.68 7.98 -25.57
CA ASP A 203 -5.24 9.39 -25.59
C ASP A 203 -3.79 9.58 -25.08
N VAL A 204 -3.08 8.49 -24.78
CA VAL A 204 -1.66 8.52 -24.40
C VAL A 204 -0.79 8.22 -25.61
N ALA A 205 0.08 9.16 -25.99
CA ALA A 205 0.91 9.05 -27.21
C ALA A 205 1.72 7.75 -27.30
N ARG A 206 2.10 7.15 -26.16
CA ARG A 206 2.84 5.89 -26.10
C ARG A 206 1.97 4.63 -26.08
N GLN A 207 0.66 4.77 -26.21
CA GLN A 207 -0.31 3.66 -26.23
C GLN A 207 -1.24 3.85 -27.42
N THR A 208 -0.86 3.32 -28.57
CA THR A 208 -1.63 3.44 -29.82
C THR A 208 -2.37 2.15 -30.15
N ASP A 209 -3.26 2.20 -31.13
CA ASP A 209 -4.02 1.05 -31.65
C ASP A 209 -4.78 0.27 -30.57
N VAL A 210 -5.27 0.98 -29.54
CA VAL A 210 -6.03 0.38 -28.44
C VAL A 210 -7.36 -0.15 -28.96
N GLN A 211 -7.58 -1.45 -28.82
CA GLN A 211 -8.78 -2.14 -29.28
C GLN A 211 -9.25 -3.13 -28.21
N LEU A 212 -10.53 -3.07 -27.87
CA LEU A 212 -11.22 -4.10 -27.12
C LEU A 212 -11.52 -5.26 -28.10
N LEU A 213 -11.05 -6.47 -27.76
CA LEU A 213 -11.21 -7.66 -28.61
C LEU A 213 -12.33 -8.58 -28.12
N GLY A 214 -12.62 -8.58 -26.81
CA GLY A 214 -13.66 -9.40 -26.22
C GLY A 214 -13.74 -9.23 -24.71
N SER A 215 -14.79 -9.77 -24.11
CA SER A 215 -15.06 -9.73 -22.68
C SER A 215 -15.97 -10.88 -22.26
N SER A 216 -15.97 -11.18 -20.96
CA SER A 216 -16.86 -12.19 -20.39
C SER A 216 -18.33 -11.78 -20.35
N ASP A 217 -18.58 -10.46 -20.25
CA ASP A 217 -19.90 -9.83 -20.10
C ASP A 217 -19.98 -8.55 -20.92
N SER A 218 -21.16 -7.93 -20.95
CA SER A 218 -21.32 -6.60 -21.53
C SER A 218 -20.43 -5.60 -20.81
N VAL A 219 -19.65 -4.85 -21.59
CA VAL A 219 -18.67 -3.88 -21.09
C VAL A 219 -19.18 -2.46 -21.25
N THR A 220 -19.05 -1.67 -20.19
CA THR A 220 -19.08 -0.22 -20.25
C THR A 220 -17.65 0.30 -20.04
N VAL A 221 -17.12 0.99 -21.05
CA VAL A 221 -15.78 1.59 -20.96
C VAL A 221 -15.89 2.99 -20.37
N SER A 222 -15.03 3.31 -19.40
CA SER A 222 -15.01 4.63 -18.76
C SER A 222 -14.69 5.74 -19.76
N PRO A 223 -15.30 6.94 -19.63
CA PRO A 223 -14.92 8.12 -20.40
C PRO A 223 -13.46 8.53 -20.16
N LEU A 224 -12.83 9.12 -21.18
CA LEU A 224 -11.41 9.53 -21.13
C LEU A 224 -11.14 10.71 -20.18
N GLU A 225 -12.17 11.48 -19.84
CA GLU A 225 -12.08 12.57 -18.87
C GLU A 225 -11.75 12.11 -17.44
N TYR A 226 -11.98 10.83 -17.13
CA TYR A 226 -11.60 10.25 -15.84
C TYR A 226 -10.12 9.84 -15.81
N GLY A 227 -9.49 9.91 -14.63
CA GLY A 227 -8.10 9.52 -14.45
C GLY A 227 -7.81 8.05 -14.76
N HIS A 228 -8.82 7.19 -14.61
CA HIS A 228 -8.77 5.76 -14.95
C HIS A 228 -9.52 5.48 -16.24
N TYR A 229 -8.93 4.61 -17.08
CA TYR A 229 -9.58 4.05 -18.25
C TYR A 229 -9.79 2.56 -18.01
N SER A 230 -11.01 2.13 -17.83
CA SER A 230 -11.36 0.78 -17.39
C SER A 230 -12.61 0.24 -18.09
N ALA A 231 -12.65 -1.08 -18.21
CA ALA A 231 -13.80 -1.84 -18.62
C ALA A 231 -14.59 -2.24 -17.37
N TYR A 232 -15.82 -1.75 -17.25
CA TYR A 232 -16.77 -2.12 -16.21
C TYR A 232 -17.65 -3.27 -16.68
N MET A 233 -17.82 -4.25 -15.81
CA MET A 233 -18.76 -5.37 -15.98
C MET A 233 -19.40 -5.71 -14.65
N GLU A 234 -20.58 -6.35 -14.70
CA GLU A 234 -21.22 -6.88 -13.50
C GLU A 234 -21.91 -8.22 -13.77
N ARG A 235 -22.00 -9.03 -12.73
CA ARG A 235 -22.71 -10.32 -12.76
C ARG A 235 -23.23 -10.66 -11.37
N VAL A 236 -24.39 -11.32 -11.32
CA VAL A 236 -24.97 -11.84 -10.08
C VAL A 236 -24.23 -13.12 -9.67
N ALA A 237 -23.86 -13.21 -8.39
CA ALA A 237 -23.20 -14.38 -7.82
C ALA A 237 -24.16 -15.57 -7.72
N GLU A 238 -23.67 -16.76 -8.10
CA GLU A 238 -24.42 -18.01 -8.01
C GLU A 238 -23.85 -18.91 -6.89
N ALA A 239 -24.72 -19.57 -6.11
CA ALA A 239 -24.31 -20.47 -5.06
C ALA A 239 -23.40 -21.59 -5.58
N GLY A 240 -22.30 -21.86 -4.89
CA GLY A 240 -21.37 -22.94 -5.21
C GLY A 240 -20.57 -22.75 -6.50
N LYS A 241 -20.68 -21.58 -7.18
CA LYS A 241 -19.97 -21.33 -8.44
C LYS A 241 -19.00 -20.16 -8.31
N PRO A 242 -17.76 -20.28 -8.85
CA PRO A 242 -16.90 -19.14 -9.01
C PRO A 242 -17.44 -18.20 -10.09
N THR A 243 -17.18 -16.90 -9.98
CA THR A 243 -17.52 -15.91 -11.00
C THR A 243 -16.23 -15.43 -11.68
N GLU A 244 -16.15 -15.59 -12.98
CA GLU A 244 -14.98 -15.22 -13.78
C GLU A 244 -15.30 -14.02 -14.66
N PHE A 245 -14.43 -13.01 -14.59
CA PHE A 245 -14.44 -11.85 -15.48
C PHE A 245 -13.17 -11.82 -16.30
N TYR A 246 -13.27 -11.49 -17.57
CA TYR A 246 -12.12 -11.19 -18.41
C TYR A 246 -12.38 -10.09 -19.41
N VAL A 247 -11.31 -9.43 -19.78
CA VAL A 247 -11.26 -8.48 -20.91
C VAL A 247 -10.05 -8.82 -21.77
N ASP A 248 -10.29 -8.99 -23.07
CA ASP A 248 -9.24 -9.13 -24.09
C ASP A 248 -9.08 -7.79 -24.80
N TYR A 249 -7.87 -7.30 -24.85
CA TYR A 249 -7.55 -6.08 -25.59
C TYR A 249 -6.17 -6.19 -26.25
N GLN A 250 -5.95 -5.34 -27.24
CA GLN A 250 -4.63 -5.14 -27.83
C GLN A 250 -4.30 -3.66 -27.88
N TYR A 251 -3.00 -3.37 -27.91
CA TYR A 251 -2.47 -2.03 -28.11
C TYR A 251 -1.01 -2.10 -28.57
N THR A 252 -0.47 -0.99 -29.06
CA THR A 252 0.93 -0.84 -29.33
C THR A 252 1.54 0.05 -28.23
N CYS A 253 2.53 -0.47 -27.51
CA CYS A 253 3.30 0.26 -26.52
C CYS A 253 4.58 0.78 -27.16
N TRP A 254 4.92 2.05 -26.90
CA TRP A 254 6.11 2.73 -27.42
C TRP A 254 7.04 3.12 -26.30
N GLY A 255 8.34 2.98 -26.53
CA GLY A 255 9.37 3.62 -25.73
C GLY A 255 9.47 5.12 -26.04
N GLN A 256 9.97 5.88 -25.08
CA GLN A 256 10.26 7.31 -25.26
C GLN A 256 11.34 7.70 -24.25
N HIS A 257 12.27 8.54 -24.67
CA HIS A 257 13.22 9.15 -23.77
C HIS A 257 13.23 10.68 -23.93
N PHE A 258 13.69 11.36 -22.90
CA PHE A 258 13.90 12.80 -22.93
C PHE A 258 15.32 13.09 -22.49
N ASP A 259 16.07 13.76 -23.34
CA ASP A 259 17.33 14.37 -22.93
C ASP A 259 17.01 15.75 -22.38
N LEU A 260 17.16 15.89 -21.07
CA LEU A 260 16.87 17.11 -20.33
C LEU A 260 18.14 17.82 -19.85
N GLU A 261 19.32 17.33 -20.26
CA GLU A 261 20.59 17.97 -19.93
C GLU A 261 20.73 19.28 -20.70
N GLY A 262 20.93 20.39 -19.96
CA GLY A 262 21.07 21.71 -20.54
C GLY A 262 19.78 22.35 -21.09
N VAL A 263 18.62 21.70 -20.90
CA VAL A 263 17.33 22.27 -21.35
C VAL A 263 16.92 23.40 -20.42
N GLU A 264 16.62 24.56 -21.00
CA GLU A 264 16.01 25.65 -20.25
C GLU A 264 14.58 25.30 -19.86
N ILE A 265 14.27 25.38 -18.57
CA ILE A 265 12.94 25.10 -18.02
C ILE A 265 12.25 26.38 -17.66
N ALA A 266 11.10 26.62 -18.27
CA ALA A 266 10.29 27.80 -17.98
C ALA A 266 9.83 27.80 -16.51
N PRO A 267 9.69 28.97 -15.88
CA PRO A 267 9.10 29.07 -14.54
C PRO A 267 7.71 28.47 -14.48
N TYR A 268 7.36 27.94 -13.30
CA TYR A 268 6.00 27.42 -13.09
C TYR A 268 4.95 28.52 -13.20
N ASP A 269 3.89 28.24 -13.96
CA ASP A 269 2.65 29.02 -13.86
C ASP A 269 1.87 28.56 -12.61
N THR A 270 2.12 29.24 -11.49
CA THR A 270 1.47 28.92 -10.20
C THR A 270 -0.03 29.22 -10.19
N THR A 271 -0.56 29.89 -11.22
CA THR A 271 -1.98 30.20 -11.36
C THR A 271 -2.74 29.09 -12.07
N SER A 272 -2.05 28.23 -12.82
CA SER A 272 -2.65 27.16 -13.59
C SER A 272 -3.36 26.11 -12.72
N ALA A 273 -4.42 25.53 -13.24
CA ALA A 273 -5.16 24.44 -12.57
C ALA A 273 -4.25 23.21 -12.34
N VAL A 274 -3.39 22.91 -13.31
CA VAL A 274 -2.42 21.80 -13.24
C VAL A 274 -1.46 22.00 -12.07
N TYR A 275 -0.84 23.18 -11.94
CA TYR A 275 0.06 23.48 -10.82
C TYR A 275 -0.66 23.31 -9.48
N LYS A 276 -1.83 23.94 -9.32
CA LYS A 276 -2.62 23.87 -8.08
C LYS A 276 -3.02 22.43 -7.73
N GLN A 277 -3.43 21.65 -8.71
CA GLN A 277 -3.82 20.27 -8.51
C GLN A 277 -2.66 19.40 -8.02
N TYR A 278 -1.48 19.51 -8.64
CA TYR A 278 -0.36 18.62 -8.37
C TYR A 278 0.55 19.09 -7.23
N THR A 279 0.41 20.32 -6.77
CA THR A 279 1.11 20.82 -5.57
C THR A 279 0.22 20.87 -4.33
N ALA A 280 -1.06 20.53 -4.44
CA ALA A 280 -1.98 20.53 -3.31
C ALA A 280 -1.64 19.43 -2.30
N VAL A 281 -1.79 19.76 -1.02
CA VAL A 281 -1.80 18.77 0.06
C VAL A 281 -3.07 17.92 -0.08
N ARG A 282 -2.92 16.59 -0.04
CA ARG A 282 -4.02 15.63 -0.15
C ARG A 282 -3.87 14.57 0.94
N ALA A 283 -4.40 14.86 2.12
CA ALA A 283 -4.40 13.93 3.23
C ALA A 283 -5.14 12.62 2.86
N PRO A 284 -4.77 11.47 3.44
CA PRO A 284 -3.70 11.31 4.43
C PRO A 284 -2.30 11.12 3.83
N HIS A 285 -2.15 10.88 2.53
CA HIS A 285 -0.91 10.38 1.96
C HIS A 285 -0.01 11.43 1.30
N LEU A 286 -0.54 12.57 0.92
CA LEU A 286 0.24 13.66 0.34
C LEU A 286 0.27 14.84 1.33
N LEU A 287 1.04 14.62 2.40
CA LEU A 287 1.27 15.62 3.43
C LEU A 287 2.59 16.31 3.17
N GLN A 288 2.58 17.64 3.15
CA GLN A 288 3.81 18.42 3.14
C GLN A 288 4.21 18.71 4.59
N SER A 289 4.54 17.65 5.36
CA SER A 289 4.96 17.78 6.74
C SER A 289 6.26 18.57 6.85
N GLU A 290 6.53 19.13 8.04
CA GLU A 290 7.78 19.85 8.27
C GLU A 290 9.01 18.97 8.06
N SER A 291 8.94 17.70 8.49
CA SER A 291 10.01 16.72 8.27
C SER A 291 10.30 16.45 6.80
N MET A 292 9.24 16.35 5.97
CA MET A 292 9.39 16.18 4.52
C MET A 292 9.99 17.42 3.86
N ARG A 293 9.61 18.63 4.30
CA ARG A 293 10.20 19.88 3.79
C ARG A 293 11.68 19.99 4.14
N GLN A 294 12.05 19.64 5.38
CA GLN A 294 13.43 19.65 5.82
C GLN A 294 14.26 18.64 5.04
N LEU A 295 13.78 17.40 4.89
CA LEU A 295 14.43 16.37 4.09
C LEU A 295 14.61 16.82 2.63
N ALA A 296 13.58 17.38 2.01
CA ALA A 296 13.67 17.90 0.65
C ALA A 296 14.70 19.03 0.54
N ALA A 297 14.78 19.93 1.52
CA ALA A 297 15.77 21.00 1.56
C ALA A 297 17.19 20.45 1.73
N GLU A 298 17.39 19.44 2.57
CA GLU A 298 18.69 18.77 2.74
C GLU A 298 19.17 18.11 1.44
N ILE A 299 18.27 17.38 0.75
CA ILE A 299 18.60 16.71 -0.51
C ILE A 299 18.94 17.71 -1.61
N VAL A 300 18.10 18.71 -1.76
CA VAL A 300 18.22 19.72 -2.84
C VAL A 300 19.37 20.70 -2.58
N GLY A 301 19.57 21.09 -1.32
CA GLY A 301 20.54 22.13 -0.94
C GLY A 301 20.23 23.46 -1.64
N GLU A 302 21.26 24.10 -2.15
CA GLU A 302 21.16 25.41 -2.84
C GLU A 302 20.83 25.30 -4.34
N GLU A 303 20.49 24.11 -4.83
CA GLU A 303 20.15 23.92 -6.24
C GLU A 303 18.89 24.71 -6.61
N THR A 304 18.94 25.48 -7.69
CA THR A 304 17.83 26.33 -8.14
C THR A 304 17.15 25.77 -9.39
N HIS A 305 17.87 25.02 -10.22
CA HIS A 305 17.34 24.51 -11.48
C HIS A 305 16.32 23.38 -11.25
N PRO A 306 15.08 23.48 -11.72
CA PRO A 306 14.01 22.52 -11.39
C PRO A 306 14.34 21.07 -11.74
N TYR A 307 14.93 20.81 -12.89
CA TYR A 307 15.34 19.48 -13.30
C TYR A 307 16.44 18.89 -12.40
N LEU A 308 17.43 19.69 -12.02
CA LEU A 308 18.51 19.24 -11.16
C LEU A 308 18.01 18.97 -9.73
N LYS A 309 17.04 19.73 -9.22
CA LYS A 309 16.32 19.42 -7.97
C LYS A 309 15.63 18.05 -8.06
N LEU A 310 14.87 17.83 -9.13
CA LEU A 310 14.20 16.54 -9.36
C LEU A 310 15.23 15.39 -9.46
N ARG A 311 16.34 15.62 -10.14
CA ARG A 311 17.42 14.63 -10.27
C ARG A 311 18.02 14.23 -8.93
N LYS A 312 18.33 15.23 -8.07
CA LYS A 312 18.84 14.96 -6.72
C LYS A 312 17.84 14.18 -5.86
N ILE A 313 16.55 14.52 -5.91
CA ILE A 313 15.51 13.79 -5.19
C ILE A 313 15.40 12.35 -5.73
N PHE A 314 15.39 12.16 -7.04
CA PHE A 314 15.37 10.84 -7.67
C PHE A 314 16.58 9.97 -7.25
N ASP A 315 17.79 10.54 -7.28
CA ASP A 315 19.01 9.83 -6.89
C ASP A 315 19.02 9.49 -5.40
N TYR A 316 18.42 10.33 -4.55
CA TYR A 316 18.21 10.02 -3.15
C TYR A 316 17.24 8.85 -2.95
N VAL A 317 16.07 8.89 -3.56
CA VAL A 317 15.06 7.81 -3.47
C VAL A 317 15.61 6.49 -4.01
N LYS A 318 16.41 6.53 -5.06
CA LYS A 318 17.04 5.35 -5.67
C LYS A 318 18.00 4.60 -4.74
N GLN A 319 18.46 5.23 -3.65
CA GLN A 319 19.30 4.57 -2.64
C GLN A 319 18.51 3.60 -1.75
N TYR A 320 17.18 3.64 -1.79
CA TYR A 320 16.32 2.77 -1.01
C TYR A 320 15.77 1.63 -1.88
N PRO A 321 16.52 0.52 -2.03
CA PRO A 321 16.05 -0.62 -2.81
C PRO A 321 14.93 -1.33 -2.04
N TRP A 322 13.84 -1.62 -2.70
CA TRP A 322 12.71 -2.35 -2.14
C TRP A 322 11.99 -3.13 -3.25
N ALA A 323 11.47 -4.31 -2.90
CA ALA A 323 10.76 -5.16 -3.84
C ALA A 323 9.25 -4.98 -3.76
N SER A 324 8.74 -4.74 -2.55
CA SER A 324 7.30 -4.64 -2.28
C SER A 324 7.05 -3.85 -1.01
N ALA A 325 6.05 -3.00 -1.03
CA ALA A 325 5.59 -2.24 0.13
C ALA A 325 4.30 -2.81 0.71
N LEU A 326 3.95 -2.34 1.91
CA LEU A 326 2.66 -2.55 2.53
C LEU A 326 1.54 -2.00 1.65
N ASN A 327 0.32 -2.47 1.88
CA ASN A 327 -0.86 -1.89 1.26
C ASN A 327 -0.94 -0.41 1.63
N TYR A 328 -0.97 0.45 0.63
CA TYR A 328 -0.88 1.90 0.78
C TYR A 328 -1.93 2.47 1.75
N SER A 329 -3.12 1.88 1.75
CA SER A 329 -4.24 2.33 2.60
C SER A 329 -4.08 2.02 4.09
N ILE A 330 -3.08 1.24 4.50
CA ILE A 330 -2.80 0.95 5.92
C ILE A 330 -1.62 1.75 6.47
N ILE A 331 -0.99 2.59 5.66
CA ILE A 331 0.07 3.48 6.09
C ILE A 331 -0.60 4.75 6.64
N GLU A 332 -0.45 5.01 7.93
CA GLU A 332 -1.09 6.15 8.59
C GLU A 332 -0.26 7.43 8.47
N ASP A 333 1.07 7.30 8.48
CA ASP A 333 2.02 8.43 8.37
C ASP A 333 3.00 8.19 7.20
N ILE A 334 3.00 9.10 6.25
CA ILE A 334 3.98 9.19 5.17
C ILE A 334 4.70 10.53 5.24
#